data_12d8d1215b5d496090bb2fdb8febd404
#
_entry.id   12d8d1215b5d496090bb2fdb8febd404
#
_cell.length_a   1.000
_cell.length_b   1.000
_cell.length_c   1.000
_cell.angle_alpha   90.00
_cell.angle_beta   90.00
_cell.angle_gamma   90.00
#
_symmetry.space_group_name_H-M   'P 1'
#
loop_
_entity.id
_entity.type
_entity.pdbx_description
1 polymer ?
#
loop_
_entity_poly.entity_id
_entity_poly.type
_entity_poly.pdbx_seq_one_letter_code
_entity_poly.pdbx_strand_id
1 'polypeptide(L)'
;VVIIGLLRGKISEADSPEHYWERLSKHLIECADYAMEKHVWVGLEMINRYEADTLNSAQDGLRYLRELGHPAIGLHLDSYHMNIEEADIRASLEQSAEKLIHVHVADSDRYYPGHGHMDFKEIFETLDEISYTGAVAVEALAKPDARTAGSESVRFLEKYMH
;
A
#
# COMPACT_ATOMS: atom_id res chain seq x y z
N VAL A 1 0.03 9.03 -8.90
CA VAL A 1 -0.62 7.75 -8.51
C VAL A 1 -1.98 8.05 -7.92
N VAL A 2 -2.97 7.22 -8.23
CA VAL A 2 -4.29 7.18 -7.54
C VAL A 2 -4.39 5.85 -6.82
N ILE A 3 -4.74 5.87 -5.54
CA ILE A 3 -4.80 4.66 -4.72
C ILE A 3 -6.23 4.12 -4.67
N ILE A 4 -6.37 2.82 -4.85
CA ILE A 4 -7.61 2.07 -4.67
C ILE A 4 -7.40 1.10 -3.51
N GLY A 5 -7.93 1.49 -2.36
CA GLY A 5 -7.92 0.73 -1.11
C GLY A 5 -9.32 0.20 -0.78
N LEU A 6 -9.92 0.69 0.29
CA LEU A 6 -11.25 0.26 0.77
C LEU A 6 -12.39 0.47 -0.25
N LEU A 7 -12.21 1.33 -1.25
CA LEU A 7 -13.19 1.55 -2.34
C LEU A 7 -13.53 0.27 -3.11
N ARG A 8 -12.65 -0.76 -3.07
CA ARG A 8 -12.92 -2.04 -3.72
C ARG A 8 -14.05 -2.85 -3.06
N GLY A 9 -14.52 -2.42 -1.87
CA GLY A 9 -15.55 -3.11 -1.11
C GLY A 9 -15.07 -4.44 -0.50
N LYS A 10 -16.00 -5.20 0.03
CA LYS A 10 -15.75 -6.50 0.67
C LYS A 10 -16.38 -7.64 -0.11
N ILE A 11 -15.68 -8.79 -0.17
CA ILE A 11 -16.21 -9.99 -0.80
C ILE A 11 -17.41 -10.56 -0.01
N SER A 12 -17.39 -10.41 1.31
CA SER A 12 -18.49 -10.80 2.19
C SER A 12 -19.78 -10.02 1.98
N GLU A 13 -19.73 -8.87 1.32
CA GLU A 13 -20.87 -8.00 1.02
C GLU A 13 -21.38 -8.21 -0.42
N ALA A 14 -20.73 -9.06 -1.20
CA ALA A 14 -21.11 -9.33 -2.58
C ALA A 14 -22.13 -10.48 -2.68
N ASP A 15 -22.85 -10.54 -3.80
CA ASP A 15 -23.82 -11.62 -4.09
C ASP A 15 -23.14 -12.98 -4.18
N SER A 16 -21.93 -13.04 -4.72
CA SER A 16 -21.03 -14.19 -4.69
C SER A 16 -19.57 -13.80 -4.80
N PRO A 17 -18.62 -14.63 -4.39
CA PRO A 17 -17.19 -14.40 -4.58
C PRO A 17 -16.81 -14.17 -6.06
N GLU A 18 -17.41 -14.96 -6.97
CA GLU A 18 -17.16 -14.86 -8.41
C GLU A 18 -17.58 -13.48 -8.95
N HIS A 19 -18.76 -13.00 -8.60
CA HIS A 19 -19.25 -11.67 -8.97
C HIS A 19 -18.39 -10.54 -8.39
N TYR A 20 -17.86 -10.73 -7.17
CA TYR A 20 -16.92 -9.75 -6.58
C TYR A 20 -15.67 -9.60 -7.44
N TRP A 21 -15.01 -10.71 -7.76
CA TRP A 21 -13.76 -10.69 -8.52
C TRP A 21 -13.96 -10.22 -9.96
N GLU A 22 -15.04 -10.66 -10.62
CA GLU A 22 -15.37 -10.19 -11.97
C GLU A 22 -15.59 -8.68 -12.01
N ARG A 23 -16.38 -8.15 -11.08
CA ARG A 23 -16.67 -6.71 -10.97
C ARG A 23 -15.42 -5.91 -10.62
N LEU A 24 -14.64 -6.37 -9.65
CA LEU A 24 -13.40 -5.69 -9.25
C LEU A 24 -12.42 -5.63 -10.43
N SER A 25 -12.16 -6.74 -11.09
CA SER A 25 -11.23 -6.82 -12.22
C SER A 25 -11.67 -5.93 -13.37
N LYS A 26 -12.97 -5.98 -13.74
CA LYS A 26 -13.52 -5.15 -14.79
C LYS A 26 -13.31 -3.66 -14.53
N HIS A 27 -13.69 -3.19 -13.34
CA HIS A 27 -13.61 -1.76 -13.03
C HIS A 27 -12.17 -1.30 -12.81
N LEU A 28 -11.28 -2.15 -12.27
CA LEU A 28 -9.86 -1.82 -12.17
C LEU A 28 -9.23 -1.64 -13.56
N ILE A 29 -9.56 -2.49 -14.52
CA ILE A 29 -9.08 -2.37 -15.90
C ILE A 29 -9.63 -1.07 -16.53
N GLU A 30 -10.92 -0.78 -16.42
CA GLU A 30 -11.52 0.46 -16.91
C GLU A 30 -10.85 1.71 -16.32
N CYS A 31 -10.59 1.71 -15.01
CA CYS A 31 -9.88 2.80 -14.35
C CYS A 31 -8.43 2.92 -14.83
N ALA A 32 -7.75 1.80 -15.04
CA ALA A 32 -6.37 1.76 -15.47
C ALA A 32 -6.19 2.18 -16.92
N ASP A 33 -7.10 1.80 -17.82
CA ASP A 33 -7.15 2.28 -19.21
C ASP A 33 -7.25 3.81 -19.23
N TYR A 34 -8.19 4.37 -18.45
CA TYR A 34 -8.33 5.83 -18.34
C TYR A 34 -7.11 6.50 -17.70
N ALA A 35 -6.52 5.88 -16.68
CA ALA A 35 -5.31 6.37 -16.04
C ALA A 35 -4.12 6.44 -17.02
N MET A 36 -3.97 5.44 -17.91
CA MET A 36 -2.94 5.46 -18.96
C MET A 36 -3.10 6.66 -19.90
N GLU A 37 -4.34 6.98 -20.32
CA GLU A 37 -4.60 8.17 -21.14
C GLU A 37 -4.18 9.48 -20.45
N LYS A 38 -4.19 9.48 -19.13
CA LYS A 38 -3.85 10.65 -18.28
C LYS A 38 -2.42 10.61 -17.74
N HIS A 39 -1.62 9.61 -18.14
CA HIS A 39 -0.27 9.39 -17.60
C HIS A 39 -0.24 9.26 -16.08
N VAL A 40 -1.23 8.55 -15.52
CA VAL A 40 -1.40 8.29 -14.09
C VAL A 40 -1.32 6.78 -13.83
N TRP A 41 -0.82 6.39 -12.68
CA TRP A 41 -0.77 5.00 -12.22
C TRP A 41 -1.90 4.73 -11.21
N VAL A 42 -2.43 3.52 -11.25
CA VAL A 42 -3.37 3.02 -10.25
C VAL A 42 -2.62 2.15 -9.26
N GLY A 43 -2.56 2.56 -7.99
CA GLY A 43 -2.00 1.78 -6.89
C GLY A 43 -3.08 0.96 -6.22
N LEU A 44 -2.98 -0.37 -6.30
CA LEU A 44 -3.86 -1.27 -5.57
C LEU A 44 -3.28 -1.51 -4.19
N GLU A 45 -4.01 -1.10 -3.16
CA GLU A 45 -3.56 -1.17 -1.78
C GLU A 45 -3.85 -2.52 -1.13
N MET A 46 -2.84 -3.07 -0.47
CA MET A 46 -3.00 -4.21 0.43
C MET A 46 -3.39 -3.73 1.82
N ILE A 47 -4.55 -4.18 2.29
CA ILE A 47 -5.17 -3.69 3.53
C ILE A 47 -5.36 -4.85 4.49
N ASN A 48 -5.08 -4.61 5.78
CA ASN A 48 -5.13 -5.64 6.80
C ASN A 48 -6.51 -6.31 6.95
N ARG A 49 -6.49 -7.52 7.50
CA ARG A 49 -7.65 -8.42 7.68
C ARG A 49 -8.79 -7.86 8.54
N TYR A 50 -8.55 -6.83 9.32
CA TYR A 50 -9.59 -6.23 10.17
C TYR A 50 -10.41 -5.18 9.41
N GLU A 51 -9.87 -4.66 8.30
CA GLU A 51 -10.48 -3.62 7.50
C GLU A 51 -10.99 -4.13 6.15
N ALA A 52 -10.28 -5.09 5.55
CA ALA A 52 -10.65 -5.72 4.28
C ALA A 52 -10.58 -7.24 4.38
N ASP A 53 -11.39 -7.94 3.60
CA ASP A 53 -11.49 -9.40 3.59
C ASP A 53 -10.89 -10.05 2.32
N THR A 54 -10.18 -9.26 1.52
CA THR A 54 -9.43 -9.70 0.34
C THR A 54 -8.19 -8.85 0.12
N LEU A 55 -7.17 -9.40 -0.56
CA LEU A 55 -5.94 -8.69 -0.93
C LEU A 55 -5.27 -8.07 0.30
N ASN A 56 -4.98 -8.91 1.28
CA ASN A 56 -4.44 -8.45 2.56
C ASN A 56 -2.90 -8.39 2.56
N SER A 57 -2.24 -9.33 1.89
CA SER A 57 -0.77 -9.41 1.85
C SER A 57 -0.17 -8.96 0.51
N ALA A 58 1.11 -8.60 0.52
CA ALA A 58 1.87 -8.31 -0.70
C ALA A 58 1.79 -9.48 -1.70
N GLN A 59 1.87 -10.72 -1.21
CA GLN A 59 1.77 -11.91 -2.04
C GLN A 59 0.41 -12.04 -2.74
N ASP A 60 -0.70 -11.71 -2.04
CA ASP A 60 -2.04 -11.71 -2.65
C ASP A 60 -2.14 -10.67 -3.75
N GLY A 61 -1.63 -9.46 -3.49
CA GLY A 61 -1.58 -8.40 -4.48
C GLY A 61 -0.78 -8.77 -5.71
N LEU A 62 0.42 -9.30 -5.54
CA LEU A 62 1.28 -9.74 -6.65
C LEU A 62 0.65 -10.84 -7.48
N ARG A 63 -0.05 -11.80 -6.84
CA ARG A 63 -0.80 -12.84 -7.55
C ARG A 63 -1.91 -12.23 -8.38
N TYR A 64 -2.73 -11.38 -7.78
CA TYR A 64 -3.85 -10.73 -8.44
C TYR A 64 -3.41 -9.81 -9.59
N LEU A 65 -2.35 -9.01 -9.41
CA LEU A 65 -1.80 -8.16 -10.46
C LEU A 65 -1.26 -8.95 -11.67
N ARG A 66 -0.68 -10.14 -11.43
CA ARG A 66 -0.27 -11.04 -12.53
C ARG A 66 -1.46 -11.56 -13.33
N GLU A 67 -2.54 -11.95 -12.65
CA GLU A 67 -3.77 -12.43 -13.30
C GLU A 67 -4.45 -11.30 -14.09
N LEU A 68 -4.48 -10.10 -13.52
CA LEU A 68 -5.06 -8.91 -14.17
C LEU A 68 -4.26 -8.44 -15.40
N GLY A 69 -2.94 -8.54 -15.34
CA GLY A 69 -2.03 -8.29 -16.48
C GLY A 69 -2.01 -6.86 -17.01
N HIS A 70 -2.49 -5.87 -16.27
CA HIS A 70 -2.58 -4.48 -16.76
C HIS A 70 -1.33 -3.65 -16.40
N PRO A 71 -0.68 -2.97 -17.38
CA PRO A 71 0.58 -2.28 -17.16
C PRO A 71 0.48 -1.03 -16.26
N ALA A 72 -0.68 -0.36 -16.20
CA ALA A 72 -0.87 0.86 -15.42
C ALA A 72 -1.33 0.61 -13.98
N ILE A 73 -1.41 -0.66 -13.53
CA ILE A 73 -1.74 -1.02 -12.17
C ILE A 73 -0.49 -1.57 -11.47
N GLY A 74 -0.16 -0.99 -10.34
CA GLY A 74 0.92 -1.45 -9.47
C GLY A 74 0.45 -1.69 -8.04
N LEU A 75 1.38 -2.15 -7.22
CA LEU A 75 1.15 -2.44 -5.82
C LEU A 75 1.35 -1.18 -4.98
N HIS A 76 0.46 -0.96 -4.03
CA HIS A 76 0.63 -0.01 -2.94
C HIS A 76 0.71 -0.78 -1.62
N LEU A 77 1.76 -0.54 -0.86
CA LEU A 77 1.98 -1.13 0.45
C LEU A 77 2.02 -0.04 1.54
N ASP A 78 1.45 -0.35 2.68
CA ASP A 78 1.42 0.53 3.85
C ASP A 78 2.03 -0.20 5.04
N SER A 79 2.99 0.42 5.71
CA SER A 79 3.74 -0.19 6.81
C SER A 79 2.85 -0.65 7.97
N TYR A 80 1.78 0.08 8.26
CA TYR A 80 0.81 -0.33 9.29
C TYR A 80 0.07 -1.61 8.91
N HIS A 81 -0.39 -1.71 7.65
CA HIS A 81 -1.04 -2.92 7.17
C HIS A 81 -0.07 -4.10 7.10
N MET A 82 1.15 -3.86 6.63
CA MET A 82 2.21 -4.88 6.61
C MET A 82 2.55 -5.40 8.00
N ASN A 83 2.59 -4.54 9.02
CA ASN A 83 2.83 -4.94 10.41
C ASN A 83 1.82 -5.96 10.94
N ILE A 84 0.61 -5.99 10.39
CA ILE A 84 -0.46 -6.92 10.76
C ILE A 84 -0.41 -8.21 9.92
N GLU A 85 -0.09 -8.09 8.64
CA GLU A 85 -0.28 -9.17 7.66
C GLU A 85 1.01 -9.89 7.28
N GLU A 86 2.15 -9.20 7.28
CA GLU A 86 3.40 -9.78 6.79
C GLU A 86 4.20 -10.43 7.93
N ALA A 87 4.66 -11.63 7.71
CA ALA A 87 5.58 -12.29 8.63
C ALA A 87 7.01 -11.69 8.57
N ASP A 88 7.36 -11.13 7.41
CA ASP A 88 8.65 -10.50 7.11
C ASP A 88 8.42 -9.35 6.14
N ILE A 89 8.49 -8.13 6.65
CA ILE A 89 8.24 -6.90 5.88
C ILE A 89 9.33 -6.71 4.81
N ARG A 90 10.59 -6.98 5.14
CA ARG A 90 11.70 -6.90 4.22
C ARG A 90 11.48 -7.80 3.01
N ALA A 91 11.23 -9.08 3.26
CA ALA A 91 10.99 -10.05 2.19
C ALA A 91 9.79 -9.67 1.31
N SER A 92 8.74 -9.09 1.89
CA SER A 92 7.55 -8.65 1.18
C SER A 92 7.83 -7.45 0.27
N LEU A 93 8.65 -6.49 0.72
CA LEU A 93 9.11 -5.36 -0.09
C LEU A 93 10.01 -5.84 -1.24
N GLU A 94 10.99 -6.71 -0.97
CA GLU A 94 11.89 -7.28 -1.97
C GLU A 94 11.13 -8.00 -3.08
N GLN A 95 10.14 -8.83 -2.73
CA GLN A 95 9.30 -9.55 -3.69
C GLN A 95 8.41 -8.61 -4.52
N SER A 96 8.09 -7.44 -3.98
CA SER A 96 7.21 -6.46 -4.61
C SER A 96 7.94 -5.47 -5.53
N ALA A 97 9.26 -5.48 -5.58
CA ALA A 97 10.11 -4.47 -6.21
C ALA A 97 9.66 -4.04 -7.62
N GLU A 98 9.32 -5.02 -8.49
CA GLU A 98 8.91 -4.74 -9.87
C GLU A 98 7.51 -4.11 -10.01
N LYS A 99 6.68 -4.25 -9.00
CA LYS A 99 5.27 -3.82 -9.02
C LYS A 99 4.94 -2.74 -8.00
N LEU A 100 5.86 -2.44 -7.09
CA LEU A 100 5.67 -1.44 -6.04
C LEU A 100 5.75 -0.03 -6.62
N ILE A 101 4.65 0.69 -6.60
CA ILE A 101 4.55 2.04 -7.18
C ILE A 101 4.25 3.13 -6.16
N HIS A 102 3.82 2.76 -4.96
CA HIS A 102 3.57 3.69 -3.88
C HIS A 102 3.72 3.02 -2.51
N VAL A 103 4.22 3.77 -1.54
CA VAL A 103 4.36 3.30 -0.16
C VAL A 103 3.74 4.31 0.78
N HIS A 104 2.88 3.83 1.68
CA HIS A 104 2.48 4.60 2.85
C HIS A 104 3.25 4.16 4.09
N VAL A 105 3.53 5.11 4.97
CA VAL A 105 4.16 4.86 6.26
C VAL A 105 3.34 5.43 7.40
N ALA A 106 3.06 4.58 8.36
CA ALA A 106 2.55 4.90 9.69
C ALA A 106 3.20 3.95 10.68
N ASP A 107 3.21 4.27 11.96
CA ASP A 107 3.71 3.36 12.98
C ASP A 107 2.72 2.22 13.29
N SER A 108 3.15 1.25 14.07
CA SER A 108 2.41 0.05 14.43
C SER A 108 1.03 0.28 15.07
N ASP A 109 0.79 1.47 15.58
CA ASP A 109 -0.46 1.93 16.20
C ASP A 109 -1.25 2.93 15.35
N ARG A 110 -0.88 3.06 14.05
CA ARG A 110 -1.43 4.00 13.07
C ARG A 110 -1.16 5.47 13.40
N TYR A 111 -0.29 5.78 14.36
CA TYR A 111 0.21 7.14 14.61
C TYR A 111 1.36 7.47 13.65
N TYR A 112 1.92 8.67 13.81
CA TYR A 112 3.05 9.11 13.00
C TYR A 112 4.28 8.21 13.18
N PRO A 113 5.14 8.05 12.16
CA PRO A 113 6.37 7.27 12.25
C PRO A 113 7.26 7.69 13.43
N GLY A 114 7.73 6.73 14.21
CA GLY A 114 8.53 6.91 15.42
C GLY A 114 7.71 6.95 16.71
N HIS A 115 6.38 6.79 16.65
CA HIS A 115 5.54 6.73 17.83
C HIS A 115 5.45 5.32 18.41
N GLY A 116 5.39 4.30 17.58
CA GLY A 116 5.23 2.90 17.95
C GLY A 116 6.55 2.12 17.91
N HIS A 117 6.53 0.94 17.30
CA HIS A 117 7.67 0.00 17.32
C HIS A 117 8.08 -0.51 15.92
N MET A 118 7.66 0.14 14.85
CA MET A 118 8.06 -0.24 13.49
C MET A 118 9.55 -0.02 13.28
N ASP A 119 10.21 -0.98 12.64
CA ASP A 119 11.59 -0.80 12.20
C ASP A 119 11.66 -0.06 10.86
N PHE A 120 11.53 1.28 10.93
CA PHE A 120 11.64 2.11 9.75
C PHE A 120 13.03 2.09 9.11
N LYS A 121 14.07 1.77 9.89
CA LYS A 121 15.41 1.63 9.34
C LYS A 121 15.43 0.48 8.33
N GLU A 122 14.94 -0.69 8.71
CA GLU A 122 14.85 -1.84 7.81
C GLU A 122 13.99 -1.54 6.59
N ILE A 123 12.84 -0.88 6.77
CA ILE A 123 11.94 -0.51 5.67
C ILE A 123 12.68 0.37 4.64
N PHE A 124 13.31 1.47 5.09
CA PHE A 124 13.98 2.40 4.17
C PHE A 124 15.24 1.80 3.55
N GLU A 125 16.05 1.04 4.31
CA GLU A 125 17.20 0.30 3.76
C GLU A 125 16.74 -0.68 2.66
N THR A 126 15.63 -1.38 2.87
CA THR A 126 15.07 -2.29 1.87
C THR A 126 14.57 -1.54 0.63
N LEU A 127 13.89 -0.40 0.80
CA LEU A 127 13.46 0.43 -0.34
C LEU A 127 14.65 0.92 -1.17
N ASP A 128 15.76 1.30 -0.53
CA ASP A 128 17.00 1.68 -1.22
C ASP A 128 17.64 0.48 -1.95
N GLU A 129 17.73 -0.68 -1.31
CA GLU A 129 18.30 -1.91 -1.89
C GLU A 129 17.54 -2.37 -3.14
N ILE A 130 16.20 -2.26 -3.13
CA ILE A 130 15.38 -2.58 -4.31
C ILE A 130 15.34 -1.44 -5.34
N SER A 131 16.08 -0.35 -5.11
CA SER A 131 16.11 0.84 -5.97
C SER A 131 14.72 1.45 -6.18
N TYR A 132 13.92 1.52 -5.12
CA TYR A 132 12.60 2.14 -5.18
C TYR A 132 12.71 3.64 -5.42
N THR A 133 12.04 4.13 -6.45
CA THR A 133 12.06 5.56 -6.84
C THR A 133 10.69 6.23 -6.75
N GLY A 134 9.71 5.51 -6.24
CA GLY A 134 8.35 6.03 -6.03
C GLY A 134 8.26 6.95 -4.80
N ALA A 135 7.08 7.52 -4.60
CA ALA A 135 6.83 8.34 -3.43
C ALA A 135 6.58 7.48 -2.17
N VAL A 136 7.11 7.96 -1.04
CA VAL A 136 6.73 7.49 0.29
C VAL A 136 5.92 8.60 0.95
N ALA A 137 4.70 8.30 1.39
CA ALA A 137 3.80 9.26 2.02
C ALA A 137 3.38 8.81 3.42
N VAL A 138 3.18 9.76 4.32
CA VAL A 138 2.67 9.46 5.66
C VAL A 138 1.15 9.37 5.62
N GLU A 139 0.59 8.24 6.04
CA GLU A 139 -0.83 8.05 6.26
C GLU A 139 -1.10 7.63 7.70
N ALA A 140 -1.19 8.60 8.60
CA ALA A 140 -1.32 8.38 10.02
C ALA A 140 -2.55 9.09 10.61
N LEU A 141 -3.01 8.61 11.76
CA LEU A 141 -4.03 9.32 12.53
C LEU A 141 -3.52 10.72 12.92
N ALA A 142 -4.38 11.72 12.77
CA ALA A 142 -4.09 13.10 13.15
C ALA A 142 -4.11 13.29 14.68
N LYS A 143 -3.24 12.59 15.39
CA LYS A 143 -3.17 12.60 16.86
C LYS A 143 -1.78 12.96 17.36
N PRO A 144 -1.69 13.72 18.46
CA PRO A 144 -2.79 14.35 19.21
C PRO A 144 -3.55 15.39 18.39
N ASP A 145 -2.94 15.92 17.34
CA ASP A 145 -3.49 16.83 16.33
C ASP A 145 -2.70 16.72 15.02
N ALA A 146 -3.25 17.20 13.89
CA ALA A 146 -2.65 17.08 12.57
C ALA A 146 -1.29 17.79 12.45
N ARG A 147 -1.09 18.91 13.13
CA ARG A 147 0.16 19.67 13.09
C ARG A 147 1.27 18.86 13.76
N THR A 148 1.01 18.35 14.97
CA THR A 148 1.95 17.52 15.72
C THR A 148 2.28 16.25 14.93
N ALA A 149 1.28 15.52 14.46
CA ALA A 149 1.49 14.32 13.68
C ALA A 149 2.36 14.59 12.44
N GLY A 150 2.09 15.65 11.69
CA GLY A 150 2.87 16.03 10.51
C GLY A 150 4.30 16.44 10.86
N SER A 151 4.51 17.30 11.88
CA SER A 151 5.85 17.78 12.26
C SER A 151 6.73 16.65 12.83
N GLU A 152 6.15 15.76 13.65
CA GLU A 152 6.88 14.61 14.20
C GLU A 152 7.24 13.59 13.10
N SER A 153 6.33 13.36 12.14
CA SER A 153 6.63 12.53 10.97
C SER A 153 7.83 13.03 10.20
N VAL A 154 7.85 14.31 9.85
CA VAL A 154 8.98 14.93 9.12
C VAL A 154 10.26 14.79 9.92
N ARG A 155 10.26 15.21 11.18
CA ARG A 155 11.43 15.14 12.06
C ARG A 155 12.00 13.72 12.19
N PHE A 156 11.12 12.72 12.26
CA PHE A 156 11.54 11.34 12.37
C PHE A 156 12.08 10.79 11.06
N LEU A 157 11.47 11.13 9.94
CA LEU A 157 11.80 10.57 8.63
C LEU A 157 12.98 11.26 7.95
N GLU A 158 13.32 12.52 8.32
CA GLU A 158 14.45 13.28 7.75
C GLU A 158 15.76 12.46 7.70
N LYS A 159 16.01 11.61 8.68
CA LYS A 159 17.22 10.76 8.75
C LYS A 159 17.29 9.65 7.69
N TYR A 160 16.17 9.37 7.00
CA TYR A 160 16.07 8.38 5.93
C TYR A 160 15.87 8.99 4.55
N MET A 161 15.72 10.33 4.47
CA MET A 161 15.54 11.05 3.20
C MET A 161 16.92 11.46 2.69
N HIS A 162 17.36 10.88 1.56
CA HIS A 162 18.64 11.14 0.91
C HIS A 162 18.49 11.96 -0.35
#